data_7843c2516751de1582be031d71a55971
#
_entry.id   7843c2516751de1582be031d71a55971
#
_cell.length_a   1.000
_cell.length_b   1.000
_cell.length_c   1.000
_cell.angle_alpha   90.00
_cell.angle_beta   90.00
_cell.angle_gamma   90.00
#
_symmetry.space_group_name_H-M   'P 1'
#
loop_
_entity.id
_entity.type
_entity.pdbx_description
1 polymer ?
#
loop_
_entity_poly.entity_id
_entity_poly.type
_entity_poly.pdbx_seq_one_letter_code
_entity_poly.pdbx_strand_id
1 'polypeptide(L)'
;MVFPAQRIVCLTEETVETLYLLGEEERIVGVSGYAVRPPRVRQEKVRVAAFISADIPKILALEPDLVLAFSDLQADMVADLIRAGVEVHAFNQRTVAGIFDMIATLAALVGVPNKAATLTKQLERKIEETRLQSSRLKRRPRIYFEEWDDPMISGIGWVSELIEIAGGADVLKHLAGHKSARERIVTSEEVIVAQPDIIVGSWCGKKFRPERVAARPGFDTIP
;
A
#
# COMPACT_ATOMS: atom_id res chain seq x y z
N MET A 1 2.85 17.43 -19.99
CA MET A 1 1.68 17.07 -19.14
C MET A 1 0.51 18.00 -19.42
N VAL A 2 -0.68 17.43 -19.61
CA VAL A 2 -1.94 18.20 -19.57
C VAL A 2 -2.31 18.36 -18.08
N PHE A 3 -2.60 19.60 -17.65
CA PHE A 3 -3.01 19.83 -16.26
C PHE A 3 -4.43 20.43 -16.22
N PRO A 4 -5.32 19.87 -15.38
CA PRO A 4 -5.17 18.66 -14.58
C PRO A 4 -5.10 17.40 -15.44
N ALA A 5 -4.42 16.34 -14.94
CA ALA A 5 -4.25 15.07 -15.65
C ALA A 5 -5.60 14.42 -16.01
N GLN A 6 -5.72 13.91 -17.23
CA GLN A 6 -6.97 13.36 -17.79
C GLN A 6 -6.87 11.87 -18.13
N ARG A 7 -5.69 11.35 -18.46
CA ARG A 7 -5.45 9.97 -18.88
C ARG A 7 -4.34 9.36 -18.02
N ILE A 8 -4.75 8.68 -16.97
CA ILE A 8 -3.86 8.23 -15.90
C ILE A 8 -3.67 6.72 -15.97
N VAL A 9 -2.43 6.27 -15.92
CA VAL A 9 -2.07 4.87 -15.66
C VAL A 9 -1.59 4.75 -14.22
N CYS A 10 -2.20 3.84 -13.44
CA CYS A 10 -1.84 3.57 -12.06
C CYS A 10 -1.10 2.22 -11.97
N LEU A 11 0.18 2.25 -11.62
CA LEU A 11 1.01 1.05 -11.49
C LEU A 11 0.86 0.35 -10.13
N THR A 12 0.08 0.93 -9.22
CA THR A 12 -0.19 0.41 -7.87
C THR A 12 -1.64 0.61 -7.44
N GLU A 13 -2.07 -0.15 -6.43
CA GLU A 13 -3.48 -0.21 -6.02
C GLU A 13 -3.96 1.04 -5.29
N GLU A 14 -3.10 1.64 -4.45
CA GLU A 14 -3.48 2.77 -3.59
C GLU A 14 -3.88 4.01 -4.40
N THR A 15 -3.22 4.24 -5.53
CA THR A 15 -3.57 5.35 -6.42
C THR A 15 -4.88 5.10 -7.15
N VAL A 16 -5.16 3.84 -7.52
CA VAL A 16 -6.44 3.42 -8.08
C VAL A 16 -7.56 3.65 -7.07
N GLU A 17 -7.46 3.06 -5.88
CA GLU A 17 -8.49 3.17 -4.84
C GLU A 17 -8.75 4.65 -4.48
N THR A 18 -7.69 5.45 -4.38
CA THR A 18 -7.81 6.88 -4.07
C THR A 18 -8.56 7.64 -5.17
N LEU A 19 -8.29 7.41 -6.44
CA LEU A 19 -9.03 8.05 -7.56
C LEU A 19 -10.51 7.65 -7.56
N TYR A 20 -10.84 6.39 -7.27
CA TYR A 20 -12.22 5.96 -7.08
C TYR A 20 -12.90 6.65 -5.89
N LEU A 21 -12.21 6.80 -4.77
CA LEU A 21 -12.74 7.50 -3.59
C LEU A 21 -12.93 9.01 -3.82
N LEU A 22 -12.15 9.59 -4.71
CA LEU A 22 -12.28 10.98 -5.15
C LEU A 22 -13.36 11.16 -6.24
N GLY A 23 -13.91 10.07 -6.83
CA GLY A 23 -14.85 10.10 -7.95
C GLY A 23 -14.19 10.59 -9.24
N GLU A 24 -12.93 10.20 -9.47
CA GLU A 24 -12.11 10.55 -10.63
C GLU A 24 -11.68 9.29 -11.42
N GLU A 25 -12.40 8.18 -11.24
CA GLU A 25 -12.10 6.89 -11.88
C GLU A 25 -12.14 6.92 -13.41
N GLU A 26 -12.91 7.83 -14.00
CA GLU A 26 -12.99 7.96 -15.47
C GLU A 26 -11.66 8.38 -16.09
N ARG A 27 -10.78 9.02 -15.32
CA ARG A 27 -9.43 9.40 -15.76
C ARG A 27 -8.48 8.20 -15.82
N ILE A 28 -8.81 7.08 -15.19
CA ILE A 28 -7.95 5.88 -15.17
C ILE A 28 -8.10 5.14 -16.50
N VAL A 29 -7.04 5.10 -17.29
CA VAL A 29 -6.98 4.38 -18.57
C VAL A 29 -6.25 3.03 -18.47
N GLY A 30 -5.42 2.83 -17.45
CA GLY A 30 -4.72 1.58 -17.23
C GLY A 30 -4.36 1.37 -15.77
N VAL A 31 -4.29 0.10 -15.33
CA VAL A 31 -4.05 -0.26 -13.93
C VAL A 31 -3.08 -1.44 -13.79
N SER A 32 -2.48 -1.57 -12.59
CA SER A 32 -1.82 -2.80 -12.15
C SER A 32 -2.80 -3.97 -12.14
N GLY A 33 -2.32 -5.16 -12.49
CA GLY A 33 -3.10 -6.40 -12.37
C GLY A 33 -3.49 -6.75 -10.93
N TYR A 34 -2.86 -6.11 -9.95
CA TYR A 34 -3.17 -6.27 -8.52
C TYR A 34 -4.23 -5.30 -8.01
N ALA A 35 -4.65 -4.32 -8.80
CA ALA A 35 -5.76 -3.43 -8.44
C ALA A 35 -7.05 -4.24 -8.27
N VAL A 36 -7.57 -4.29 -7.04
CA VAL A 36 -8.73 -5.09 -6.65
C VAL A 36 -9.82 -4.28 -5.96
N ARG A 37 -9.54 -3.02 -5.66
CA ARG A 37 -10.47 -2.10 -4.99
C ARG A 37 -10.72 -0.86 -5.82
N PRO A 38 -12.00 -0.50 -6.01
CA PRO A 38 -13.18 -1.33 -5.73
C PRO A 38 -13.23 -2.57 -6.66
N PRO A 39 -13.98 -3.63 -6.34
CA PRO A 39 -13.99 -4.88 -7.14
C PRO A 39 -14.27 -4.69 -8.62
N ARG A 40 -15.06 -3.68 -8.98
CA ARG A 40 -15.43 -3.33 -10.37
C ARG A 40 -14.23 -2.91 -11.23
N VAL A 41 -13.11 -2.45 -10.63
CA VAL A 41 -11.91 -2.04 -11.37
C VAL A 41 -11.39 -3.14 -12.31
N ARG A 42 -11.53 -4.40 -11.90
CA ARG A 42 -11.07 -5.56 -12.71
C ARG A 42 -11.84 -5.75 -14.02
N GLN A 43 -13.06 -5.23 -14.08
CA GLN A 43 -13.93 -5.31 -15.26
C GLN A 43 -13.86 -4.02 -16.09
N GLU A 44 -13.63 -2.88 -15.43
CA GLU A 44 -13.69 -1.55 -16.05
C GLU A 44 -12.36 -1.10 -16.64
N LYS A 45 -11.22 -1.56 -16.11
CA LYS A 45 -9.90 -0.97 -16.44
C LYS A 45 -8.95 -1.98 -17.09
N VAL A 46 -8.17 -1.47 -18.06
CA VAL A 46 -7.17 -2.27 -18.78
C VAL A 46 -5.96 -2.56 -17.87
N ARG A 47 -5.56 -3.82 -17.78
CA ARG A 47 -4.36 -4.23 -17.03
C ARG A 47 -3.12 -4.03 -17.89
N VAL A 48 -2.15 -3.29 -17.39
CA VAL A 48 -0.93 -2.92 -18.13
C VAL A 48 0.36 -3.26 -17.38
N ALA A 49 0.27 -3.66 -16.12
CA ALA A 49 1.43 -3.94 -15.28
C ALA A 49 1.13 -5.04 -14.25
N ALA A 50 2.19 -5.72 -13.79
CA ALA A 50 2.27 -6.33 -12.48
C ALA A 50 2.98 -5.36 -11.52
N PHE A 51 3.29 -5.76 -10.27
CA PHE A 51 3.87 -4.86 -9.30
C PHE A 51 5.30 -4.39 -9.69
N ILE A 52 6.13 -5.31 -10.21
CA ILE A 52 7.54 -5.05 -10.56
C ILE A 52 7.81 -5.14 -12.07
N SER A 53 6.79 -5.23 -12.90
CA SER A 53 6.93 -5.28 -14.36
C SER A 53 5.76 -4.59 -15.05
N ALA A 54 6.01 -3.95 -16.19
CA ALA A 54 4.99 -3.29 -16.99
C ALA A 54 5.15 -3.61 -18.48
N ASP A 55 4.03 -3.64 -19.17
CA ASP A 55 3.96 -3.69 -20.62
C ASP A 55 4.03 -2.24 -21.15
N ILE A 56 5.26 -1.73 -21.34
CA ILE A 56 5.49 -0.35 -21.77
C ILE A 56 4.77 -0.05 -23.09
N PRO A 57 4.87 -0.88 -24.15
CA PRO A 57 4.12 -0.66 -25.39
C PRO A 57 2.62 -0.51 -25.17
N LYS A 58 2.04 -1.34 -24.30
CA LYS A 58 0.62 -1.30 -23.96
C LYS A 58 0.25 -0.02 -23.19
N ILE A 59 1.13 0.44 -22.29
CA ILE A 59 0.96 1.72 -21.59
C ILE A 59 0.94 2.86 -22.60
N LEU A 60 1.92 2.92 -23.50
CA LEU A 60 2.03 3.97 -24.52
C LEU A 60 0.82 3.99 -25.46
N ALA A 61 0.28 2.81 -25.84
CA ALA A 61 -0.92 2.71 -26.68
C ALA A 61 -2.19 3.29 -26.00
N LEU A 62 -2.18 3.46 -24.66
CA LEU A 62 -3.25 4.13 -23.95
C LEU A 62 -3.09 5.66 -23.93
N GLU A 63 -2.02 6.20 -24.49
CA GLU A 63 -1.72 7.63 -24.55
C GLU A 63 -1.91 8.35 -23.20
N PRO A 64 -1.24 7.88 -22.11
CA PRO A 64 -1.38 8.50 -20.80
C PRO A 64 -0.72 9.88 -20.80
N ASP A 65 -1.34 10.83 -20.10
CA ASP A 65 -0.71 12.12 -19.78
C ASP A 65 -0.02 12.10 -18.41
N LEU A 66 -0.26 11.06 -17.61
CA LEU A 66 0.38 10.83 -16.32
C LEU A 66 0.43 9.33 -15.99
N VAL A 67 1.58 8.86 -15.51
CA VAL A 67 1.74 7.55 -14.88
C VAL A 67 2.04 7.71 -13.39
N LEU A 68 1.34 6.97 -12.55
CA LEU A 68 1.53 6.95 -11.11
C LEU A 68 2.23 5.67 -10.69
N ALA A 69 3.32 5.80 -9.96
CA ALA A 69 4.18 4.71 -9.50
C ALA A 69 4.43 4.79 -7.98
N PHE A 70 5.05 3.74 -7.41
CA PHE A 70 5.39 3.68 -5.99
C PHE A 70 6.75 3.03 -5.76
N SER A 71 7.58 3.71 -4.96
CA SER A 71 8.83 3.23 -4.38
C SER A 71 9.97 2.86 -5.34
N ASP A 72 11.10 2.51 -4.74
CA ASP A 72 12.31 2.02 -5.40
C ASP A 72 12.12 0.70 -6.17
N LEU A 73 11.13 -0.11 -5.79
CA LEU A 73 10.82 -1.37 -6.47
C LEU A 73 10.36 -1.19 -7.91
N GLN A 74 9.88 0.00 -8.28
CA GLN A 74 9.44 0.35 -9.62
C GLN A 74 10.42 1.26 -10.37
N ALA A 75 11.62 1.51 -9.82
CA ALA A 75 12.57 2.49 -10.36
C ALA A 75 12.96 2.22 -11.82
N ASP A 76 13.26 0.97 -12.19
CA ASP A 76 13.65 0.61 -13.56
C ASP A 76 12.50 0.86 -14.55
N MET A 77 11.30 0.46 -14.17
CA MET A 77 10.08 0.68 -14.97
C MET A 77 9.79 2.18 -15.15
N VAL A 78 9.96 2.97 -14.10
CA VAL A 78 9.82 4.43 -14.14
C VAL A 78 10.86 5.04 -15.07
N ALA A 79 12.12 4.58 -15.01
CA ALA A 79 13.16 5.04 -15.90
C ALA A 79 12.85 4.77 -17.39
N ASP A 80 12.28 3.61 -17.71
CA ASP A 80 11.88 3.26 -19.08
C ASP A 80 10.71 4.11 -19.57
N LEU A 81 9.72 4.39 -18.72
CA LEU A 81 8.62 5.30 -19.04
C LEU A 81 9.10 6.73 -19.31
N ILE A 82 10.04 7.23 -18.48
CA ILE A 82 10.65 8.56 -18.69
C ILE A 82 11.42 8.61 -20.03
N ARG A 83 12.20 7.55 -20.36
CA ARG A 83 12.89 7.45 -21.66
C ARG A 83 11.92 7.42 -22.85
N ALA A 84 10.72 6.87 -22.64
CA ALA A 84 9.65 6.85 -23.63
C ALA A 84 8.87 8.18 -23.71
N GLY A 85 9.26 9.22 -22.94
CA GLY A 85 8.65 10.54 -22.97
C GLY A 85 7.36 10.68 -22.15
N VAL A 86 7.08 9.72 -21.24
CA VAL A 86 5.87 9.74 -20.39
C VAL A 86 6.15 10.53 -19.10
N GLU A 87 5.21 11.37 -18.71
CA GLU A 87 5.23 12.04 -17.40
C GLU A 87 4.95 11.03 -16.30
N VAL A 88 5.81 10.96 -15.27
CA VAL A 88 5.67 10.00 -14.16
C VAL A 88 5.73 10.73 -12.83
N HIS A 89 4.82 10.40 -11.92
CA HIS A 89 4.89 10.78 -10.52
C HIS A 89 5.05 9.51 -9.66
N ALA A 90 6.18 9.38 -8.96
CA ALA A 90 6.44 8.26 -8.08
C ALA A 90 6.20 8.67 -6.62
N PHE A 91 5.23 8.02 -5.98
CA PHE A 91 4.97 8.16 -4.56
C PHE A 91 5.91 7.29 -3.72
N ASN A 92 6.12 7.65 -2.47
CA ASN A 92 6.99 6.90 -1.56
C ASN A 92 6.56 7.06 -0.09
N GLN A 93 5.26 7.03 0.19
CA GLN A 93 4.70 7.15 1.54
C GLN A 93 5.11 5.98 2.42
N ARG A 94 5.51 6.26 3.67
CA ARG A 94 5.93 5.27 4.65
C ARG A 94 5.22 5.43 6.00
N THR A 95 4.42 6.48 6.16
CA THR A 95 3.67 6.81 7.37
C THR A 95 2.20 7.07 7.06
N VAL A 96 1.36 7.05 8.06
CA VAL A 96 -0.07 7.44 7.90
C VAL A 96 -0.19 8.89 7.43
N ALA A 97 0.64 9.79 7.95
CA ALA A 97 0.70 11.17 7.48
C ALA A 97 1.09 11.24 6.00
N GLY A 98 2.10 10.45 5.58
CA GLY A 98 2.51 10.36 4.17
C GLY A 98 1.41 9.82 3.25
N ILE A 99 0.50 8.98 3.74
CA ILE A 99 -0.69 8.57 2.97
C ILE A 99 -1.62 9.77 2.74
N PHE A 100 -1.82 10.62 3.74
CA PHE A 100 -2.62 11.84 3.56
C PHE A 100 -1.99 12.83 2.59
N ASP A 101 -0.66 12.98 2.64
CA ASP A 101 0.10 13.80 1.68
C ASP A 101 -0.03 13.22 0.25
N MET A 102 -0.01 11.90 0.09
CA MET A 102 -0.24 11.23 -1.20
C MET A 102 -1.64 11.54 -1.74
N ILE A 103 -2.68 11.42 -0.90
CA ILE A 103 -4.07 11.74 -1.27
C ILE A 103 -4.18 13.20 -1.71
N ALA A 104 -3.60 14.14 -0.97
CA ALA A 104 -3.62 15.56 -1.28
C ALA A 104 -2.89 15.87 -2.59
N THR A 105 -1.70 15.28 -2.79
CA THR A 105 -0.91 15.45 -4.01
C THR A 105 -1.64 14.88 -5.22
N LEU A 106 -2.19 13.67 -5.13
CA LEU A 106 -2.93 13.04 -6.21
C LEU A 106 -4.15 13.87 -6.60
N ALA A 107 -4.90 14.36 -5.62
CA ALA A 107 -6.05 15.22 -5.87
C ALA A 107 -5.65 16.55 -6.53
N ALA A 108 -4.50 17.11 -6.18
CA ALA A 108 -3.98 18.30 -6.85
C ALA A 108 -3.63 18.01 -8.32
N LEU A 109 -2.98 16.88 -8.62
CA LEU A 109 -2.65 16.45 -9.97
C LEU A 109 -3.89 16.30 -10.86
N VAL A 110 -5.03 15.90 -10.30
CA VAL A 110 -6.31 15.76 -11.02
C VAL A 110 -7.26 16.97 -10.84
N GLY A 111 -6.82 18.02 -10.15
CA GLY A 111 -7.56 19.30 -10.04
C GLY A 111 -8.74 19.29 -9.07
N VAL A 112 -8.74 18.38 -8.07
CA VAL A 112 -9.86 18.23 -7.12
C VAL A 112 -9.43 18.32 -5.63
N PRO A 113 -8.63 19.32 -5.23
CA PRO A 113 -8.06 19.40 -3.87
C PRO A 113 -9.13 19.42 -2.76
N ASN A 114 -10.30 19.99 -3.02
CA ASN A 114 -11.40 20.05 -2.04
C ASN A 114 -11.99 18.66 -1.74
N LYS A 115 -12.01 17.75 -2.73
CA LYS A 115 -12.45 16.36 -2.51
C LYS A 115 -11.45 15.61 -1.60
N ALA A 116 -10.14 15.85 -1.78
CA ALA A 116 -9.12 15.30 -0.89
C ALA A 116 -9.29 15.78 0.55
N ALA A 117 -9.49 17.07 0.76
CA ALA A 117 -9.70 17.63 2.11
C ALA A 117 -10.89 16.96 2.82
N THR A 118 -11.98 16.71 2.09
CA THR A 118 -13.15 16.00 2.61
C THR A 118 -12.83 14.55 2.96
N LEU A 119 -12.15 13.82 2.04
CA LEU A 119 -11.76 12.42 2.24
C LEU A 119 -10.80 12.28 3.42
N THR A 120 -9.75 13.11 3.48
CA THR A 120 -8.76 13.09 4.56
C THR A 120 -9.42 13.31 5.91
N LYS A 121 -10.30 14.31 6.03
CA LYS A 121 -11.05 14.56 7.28
C LYS A 121 -11.90 13.37 7.72
N GLN A 122 -12.49 12.64 6.78
CA GLN A 122 -13.25 11.42 7.10
C GLN A 122 -12.33 10.29 7.62
N LEU A 123 -11.15 10.11 7.00
CA LEU A 123 -10.17 9.12 7.41
C LEU A 123 -9.55 9.45 8.77
N GLU A 124 -9.18 10.71 9.01
CA GLU A 124 -8.67 11.19 10.29
C GLU A 124 -9.67 10.94 11.42
N ARG A 125 -10.96 11.22 11.18
CA ARG A 125 -12.01 10.92 12.15
C ARG A 125 -12.08 9.43 12.48
N LYS A 126 -12.01 8.53 11.49
CA LYS A 126 -11.99 7.08 11.73
C LYS A 126 -10.77 6.64 12.53
N ILE A 127 -9.61 7.21 12.25
CA ILE A 127 -8.38 6.96 13.02
C ILE A 127 -8.57 7.38 14.49
N GLU A 128 -9.12 8.56 14.73
CA GLU A 128 -9.34 9.05 16.09
C GLU A 128 -10.40 8.25 16.84
N GLU A 129 -11.49 7.88 16.17
CA GLU A 129 -12.51 6.98 16.74
C GLU A 129 -11.89 5.64 17.15
N THR A 130 -11.02 5.06 16.30
CA THR A 130 -10.31 3.82 16.59
C THR A 130 -9.35 3.98 17.77
N ARG A 131 -8.61 5.09 17.83
CA ARG A 131 -7.70 5.41 18.93
C ARG A 131 -8.45 5.53 20.27
N LEU A 132 -9.61 6.20 20.27
CA LEU A 132 -10.46 6.31 21.45
C LEU A 132 -11.03 4.96 21.88
N GLN A 133 -11.42 4.10 20.95
CA GLN A 133 -11.88 2.75 21.27
C GLN A 133 -10.75 1.88 21.86
N SER A 134 -9.59 1.91 21.22
CA SER A 134 -8.42 1.13 21.62
C SER A 134 -7.83 1.56 22.96
N SER A 135 -7.97 2.84 23.35
CA SER A 135 -7.51 3.35 24.64
C SER A 135 -8.22 2.68 25.84
N ARG A 136 -9.36 2.02 25.61
CA ARG A 136 -10.13 1.29 26.62
C ARG A 136 -9.67 -0.16 26.80
N LEU A 137 -8.74 -0.65 25.96
CA LEU A 137 -8.21 -2.00 26.09
C LEU A 137 -7.42 -2.15 27.40
N LYS A 138 -7.70 -3.22 28.12
CA LYS A 138 -7.00 -3.52 29.40
C LYS A 138 -5.53 -3.91 29.20
N ARG A 139 -5.18 -4.43 28.04
CA ARG A 139 -3.81 -4.77 27.64
C ARG A 139 -3.59 -4.46 26.16
N ARG A 140 -2.35 -4.28 25.78
CA ARG A 140 -1.94 -4.13 24.38
C ARG A 140 -1.46 -5.49 23.86
N PRO A 141 -2.21 -6.16 22.97
CA PRO A 141 -1.74 -7.41 22.39
C PRO A 141 -0.47 -7.19 21.58
N ARG A 142 0.43 -8.15 21.62
CA ARG A 142 1.67 -8.18 20.84
C ARG A 142 1.34 -8.66 19.44
N ILE A 143 1.62 -7.85 18.41
CA ILE A 143 1.24 -8.12 17.02
C ILE A 143 2.49 -8.32 16.16
N TYR A 144 2.55 -9.45 15.46
CA TYR A 144 3.40 -9.60 14.29
C TYR A 144 2.57 -9.39 13.03
N PHE A 145 2.96 -8.45 12.16
CA PHE A 145 2.35 -8.28 10.85
C PHE A 145 3.29 -8.82 9.77
N GLU A 146 2.76 -9.68 8.89
CA GLU A 146 3.47 -10.27 7.78
C GLU A 146 2.97 -9.73 6.45
N GLU A 147 3.81 -8.94 5.77
CA GLU A 147 3.54 -8.33 4.47
C GLU A 147 3.78 -9.32 3.31
N TRP A 148 4.72 -10.26 3.51
CA TRP A 148 5.08 -11.30 2.55
C TRP A 148 5.61 -12.54 3.28
N ASP A 149 5.44 -13.73 2.69
CA ASP A 149 5.70 -15.00 3.36
C ASP A 149 7.04 -15.68 3.02
N ASP A 150 7.64 -15.37 1.85
CA ASP A 150 8.90 -15.98 1.41
C ASP A 150 9.69 -15.05 0.48
N PRO A 151 10.78 -14.42 0.96
CA PRO A 151 11.16 -14.38 2.38
C PRO A 151 10.10 -13.67 3.23
N MET A 152 10.02 -14.00 4.52
CA MET A 152 9.11 -13.31 5.44
C MET A 152 9.51 -11.84 5.56
N ILE A 153 8.54 -10.92 5.35
CA ILE A 153 8.75 -9.48 5.42
C ILE A 153 7.76 -8.90 6.43
N SER A 154 8.28 -8.16 7.41
CA SER A 154 7.48 -7.46 8.41
C SER A 154 6.79 -6.21 7.84
N GLY A 155 5.81 -5.67 8.58
CA GLY A 155 5.02 -4.53 8.14
C GLY A 155 5.83 -3.26 7.87
N ILE A 156 5.40 -2.51 6.87
CA ILE A 156 5.89 -1.17 6.55
C ILE A 156 5.47 -0.16 7.63
N GLY A 157 6.13 1.01 7.71
CA GLY A 157 5.94 2.01 8.76
C GLY A 157 4.49 2.37 9.07
N TRP A 158 3.67 2.67 8.07
CA TRP A 158 2.25 3.00 8.29
C TRP A 158 1.43 1.81 8.83
N VAL A 159 1.84 0.55 8.58
CA VAL A 159 1.21 -0.63 9.20
C VAL A 159 1.51 -0.65 10.69
N SER A 160 2.77 -0.43 11.09
CA SER A 160 3.17 -0.33 12.50
C SER A 160 2.41 0.78 13.23
N GLU A 161 2.25 1.97 12.61
CA GLU A 161 1.44 3.05 13.15
C GLU A 161 -0.04 2.64 13.32
N LEU A 162 -0.63 1.95 12.34
CA LEU A 162 -2.02 1.47 12.42
C LEU A 162 -2.22 0.40 13.50
N ILE A 163 -1.24 -0.49 13.70
CA ILE A 163 -1.26 -1.44 14.82
C ILE A 163 -1.32 -0.69 16.14
N GLU A 164 -0.52 0.35 16.33
CA GLU A 164 -0.52 1.14 17.57
C GLU A 164 -1.83 1.93 17.74
N ILE A 165 -2.36 2.52 16.67
CA ILE A 165 -3.66 3.20 16.68
C ILE A 165 -4.77 2.23 17.09
N ALA A 166 -4.72 0.98 16.62
CA ALA A 166 -5.65 -0.08 16.99
C ALA A 166 -5.42 -0.64 18.41
N GLY A 167 -4.42 -0.14 19.15
CA GLY A 167 -4.14 -0.54 20.53
C GLY A 167 -3.25 -1.76 20.67
N GLY A 168 -2.65 -2.25 19.58
CA GLY A 168 -1.64 -3.30 19.58
C GLY A 168 -0.23 -2.77 19.90
N ALA A 169 0.69 -3.69 20.08
CA ALA A 169 2.13 -3.43 20.14
C ALA A 169 2.80 -4.22 19.02
N ASP A 170 3.32 -3.51 18.01
CA ASP A 170 4.08 -4.14 16.94
C ASP A 170 5.39 -4.71 17.50
N VAL A 171 5.56 -6.04 17.43
CA VAL A 171 6.73 -6.73 18.01
C VAL A 171 8.01 -6.49 17.21
N LEU A 172 7.89 -6.07 15.95
CA LEU A 172 9.02 -5.78 15.06
C LEU A 172 9.07 -4.30 14.64
N LYS A 173 8.53 -3.41 15.48
CA LYS A 173 8.48 -1.96 15.26
C LYS A 173 9.83 -1.34 14.88
N HIS A 174 10.94 -1.87 15.39
CA HIS A 174 12.28 -1.39 15.08
C HIS A 174 12.63 -1.52 13.59
N LEU A 175 11.99 -2.44 12.85
CA LEU A 175 12.16 -2.61 11.40
C LEU A 175 11.26 -1.67 10.59
N ALA A 176 10.18 -1.16 11.17
CA ALA A 176 9.18 -0.36 10.47
C ALA A 176 9.72 0.95 9.88
N GLY A 177 10.82 1.48 10.43
CA GLY A 177 11.51 2.68 9.94
C GLY A 177 12.36 2.47 8.68
N HIS A 178 12.62 1.23 8.30
CA HIS A 178 13.42 0.93 7.11
C HIS A 178 12.62 1.19 5.82
N LYS A 179 13.31 1.78 4.83
CA LYS A 179 12.68 2.21 3.58
C LYS A 179 12.43 1.06 2.61
N SER A 180 13.38 0.13 2.52
CA SER A 180 13.31 -1.01 1.62
C SER A 180 12.63 -2.22 2.27
N ALA A 181 11.85 -2.98 1.50
CA ALA A 181 11.29 -4.26 1.93
C ALA A 181 12.39 -5.27 2.30
N ARG A 182 13.55 -5.20 1.64
CA ARG A 182 14.71 -6.08 1.92
C ARG A 182 15.26 -5.90 3.33
N GLU A 183 15.19 -4.68 3.86
CA GLU A 183 15.66 -4.36 5.23
C GLU A 183 14.65 -4.77 6.31
N ARG A 184 13.46 -5.23 5.92
CA ARG A 184 12.39 -5.71 6.80
C ARG A 184 12.18 -7.23 6.71
N ILE A 185 13.12 -7.95 6.04
CA ILE A 185 13.13 -9.41 6.02
C ILE A 185 13.44 -9.91 7.44
N VAL A 186 12.68 -10.91 7.87
CA VAL A 186 12.77 -11.51 9.20
C VAL A 186 12.88 -13.02 9.12
N THR A 187 13.44 -13.64 10.16
CA THR A 187 13.54 -15.08 10.30
C THR A 187 12.42 -15.63 11.20
N SER A 188 12.19 -16.95 11.13
CA SER A 188 11.27 -17.61 12.05
C SER A 188 11.68 -17.44 13.50
N GLU A 189 12.98 -17.51 13.79
CA GLU A 189 13.54 -17.34 15.15
C GLU A 189 13.23 -15.96 15.71
N GLU A 190 13.36 -14.89 14.91
CA GLU A 190 13.04 -13.53 15.36
C GLU A 190 11.57 -13.41 15.74
N VAL A 191 10.66 -13.98 14.95
CA VAL A 191 9.22 -13.98 15.25
C VAL A 191 8.92 -14.82 16.50
N ILE A 192 9.53 -16.00 16.66
CA ILE A 192 9.38 -16.88 17.81
C ILE A 192 9.87 -16.17 19.08
N VAL A 193 11.06 -15.57 19.05
CA VAL A 193 11.61 -14.80 20.20
C VAL A 193 10.72 -13.60 20.54
N ALA A 194 10.12 -12.97 19.54
CA ALA A 194 9.21 -11.86 19.75
C ALA A 194 7.87 -12.26 20.40
N GLN A 195 7.52 -13.54 20.45
CA GLN A 195 6.30 -14.07 21.13
C GLN A 195 5.05 -13.20 20.88
N PRO A 196 4.56 -13.05 19.63
CA PRO A 196 3.33 -12.31 19.37
C PRO A 196 2.11 -13.03 19.91
N ASP A 197 1.11 -12.29 20.44
CA ASP A 197 -0.22 -12.81 20.77
C ASP A 197 -1.06 -13.06 19.50
N ILE A 198 -0.80 -12.28 18.44
CA ILE A 198 -1.58 -12.31 17.20
C ILE A 198 -0.63 -12.15 16.01
N ILE A 199 -0.81 -13.00 15.01
CA ILE A 199 -0.15 -12.86 13.69
C ILE A 199 -1.20 -12.39 12.69
N VAL A 200 -0.95 -11.23 12.09
CA VAL A 200 -1.78 -10.64 11.02
C VAL A 200 -1.00 -10.70 9.73
N GLY A 201 -1.60 -11.19 8.67
CA GLY A 201 -0.95 -11.26 7.36
C GLY A 201 -1.76 -10.58 6.26
N SER A 202 -1.06 -9.85 5.40
CA SER A 202 -1.60 -9.28 4.17
C SER A 202 -0.57 -9.44 3.05
N TRP A 203 -0.54 -10.63 2.46
CA TRP A 203 0.41 -10.95 1.38
C TRP A 203 -0.01 -10.27 0.08
N CYS A 204 0.91 -9.51 -0.49
CA CYS A 204 0.67 -8.77 -1.73
C CYS A 204 0.32 -9.73 -2.89
N GLY A 205 -0.87 -9.54 -3.48
CA GLY A 205 -1.30 -10.30 -4.66
C GLY A 205 -1.70 -11.75 -4.43
N LYS A 206 -1.64 -12.27 -3.19
CA LYS A 206 -2.07 -13.64 -2.87
C LYS A 206 -2.85 -13.70 -1.56
N LYS A 207 -3.70 -14.72 -1.45
CA LYS A 207 -4.52 -14.95 -0.26
C LYS A 207 -3.64 -15.34 0.94
N PHE A 208 -3.77 -14.65 2.05
CA PHE A 208 -3.18 -15.06 3.33
C PHE A 208 -3.74 -16.42 3.78
N ARG A 209 -2.87 -17.30 4.26
CA ARG A 209 -3.20 -18.67 4.68
C ARG A 209 -2.68 -18.89 6.09
N PRO A 210 -3.52 -18.68 7.13
CA PRO A 210 -3.13 -18.84 8.52
C PRO A 210 -2.56 -20.24 8.81
N GLU A 211 -3.14 -21.28 8.17
CA GLU A 211 -2.70 -22.66 8.32
C GLU A 211 -1.25 -22.90 7.86
N ARG A 212 -0.78 -22.15 6.86
CA ARG A 212 0.63 -22.23 6.41
C ARG A 212 1.56 -21.55 7.39
N VAL A 213 1.12 -20.48 8.00
CA VAL A 213 1.90 -19.75 9.02
C VAL A 213 2.02 -20.60 10.28
N ALA A 214 0.91 -21.14 10.76
CA ALA A 214 0.89 -22.01 11.95
C ALA A 214 1.71 -23.31 11.77
N ALA A 215 1.83 -23.81 10.56
CA ALA A 215 2.62 -25.01 10.26
C ALA A 215 4.14 -24.78 10.13
N ARG A 216 4.63 -23.55 10.32
CA ARG A 216 6.06 -23.24 10.27
C ARG A 216 6.78 -23.89 11.47
N PRO A 217 8.01 -24.41 11.28
CA PRO A 217 8.78 -24.97 12.38
C PRO A 217 8.93 -23.97 13.55
N GLY A 218 8.60 -24.43 14.77
CA GLY A 218 8.72 -23.66 15.99
C GLY A 218 7.58 -22.67 16.28
N PHE A 219 6.63 -22.43 15.33
CA PHE A 219 5.49 -21.53 15.57
C PHE A 219 4.45 -22.10 16.54
N ASP A 220 4.47 -23.39 16.78
CA ASP A 220 3.71 -24.08 17.85
C ASP A 220 4.13 -23.66 19.28
N THR A 221 5.29 -23.00 19.42
CA THR A 221 5.76 -22.43 20.69
C THR A 221 5.28 -20.97 20.92
N ILE A 222 4.64 -20.36 19.94
CA ILE A 222 4.04 -19.03 20.05
C ILE A 222 2.68 -19.18 20.76
N PRO A 223 2.31 -18.30 21.72
CA PRO A 223 1.09 -18.40 22.52
C PRO A 223 -0.20 -18.47 21.70
#